data_864bc9a0c3cdba439be564c442709914
#
_entry.id   864bc9a0c3cdba439be564c442709914
#
_cell.length_a   1.000
_cell.length_b   1.000
_cell.length_c   1.000
_cell.angle_alpha   90.00
_cell.angle_beta   90.00
_cell.angle_gamma   90.00
#
_symmetry.space_group_name_H-M   'P 1'
#
loop_
_entity.id
_entity.type
_entity.pdbx_description
1 polymer ?
#
loop_
_entity_poly.entity_id
_entity_poly.type
_entity_poly.pdbx_seq_one_letter_code
_entity_poly.pdbx_strand_id
1 'polypeptide(L)'
;QVSTGQVGIYKGQAFDACEIPSLAQLNNWFQHSPYRGVNLYIGGISRLCANSNLNEAYITEIARQGWRLIPTWVGHQPPCTSFKYPFPYDVDEAFEYGVNNANQAKDRMETFGLLNSDGRGGVVYLDVESFNTSNEACVAATRAYIRGWTTRMNELGIMGALYASSINLNKAKIYNLSPAVPAVWIAEWNIARGFNPDASVYDLRHLPNDYWYSEQRLRQYSGEKYETWGGVTIEIDPNVADGPVMALTNLPPSRPVVSITLNGQKGLDD
;
A
#
# COMPACT_ATOMS: atom_id res chain seq x y z
N GLN A 1 -1.92 7.94 23.04
CA GLN A 1 -1.38 8.97 22.16
C GLN A 1 -1.09 8.32 20.81
N VAL A 2 -1.76 8.78 19.77
CA VAL A 2 -1.68 8.23 18.41
C VAL A 2 -0.27 8.42 17.88
N SER A 3 0.29 7.39 17.26
CA SER A 3 1.55 7.50 16.53
C SER A 3 1.37 8.47 15.36
N THR A 4 2.27 9.43 15.21
CA THR A 4 2.22 10.36 14.08
C THR A 4 2.78 9.68 12.83
N GLY A 5 1.95 9.57 11.79
CA GLY A 5 2.38 9.06 10.50
C GLY A 5 3.24 10.09 9.78
N GLN A 6 4.46 9.72 9.40
CA GLN A 6 5.32 10.54 8.56
C GLN A 6 5.54 9.89 7.21
N VAL A 7 5.50 10.70 6.16
CA VAL A 7 5.93 10.29 4.82
C VAL A 7 7.44 10.46 4.73
N GLY A 8 8.12 9.39 4.32
CA GLY A 8 9.55 9.40 4.07
C GLY A 8 9.87 8.72 2.75
N ILE A 9 10.99 9.08 2.15
CA ILE A 9 11.49 8.40 0.95
C ILE A 9 12.22 7.14 1.39
N TYR A 10 11.80 6.00 0.83
CA TYR A 10 12.46 4.72 1.03
C TYR A 10 13.14 4.27 -0.26
N LYS A 11 14.40 3.83 -0.14
CA LYS A 11 15.17 3.23 -1.23
C LYS A 11 15.58 1.83 -0.81
N GLY A 12 14.98 0.81 -1.42
CA GLY A 12 15.28 -0.58 -1.08
C GLY A 12 14.16 -1.55 -1.43
N GLN A 13 14.32 -2.77 -0.95
CA GLN A 13 13.39 -3.88 -1.24
C GLN A 13 12.19 -3.84 -0.30
N ALA A 14 11.03 -4.11 -0.88
CA ALA A 14 9.76 -4.24 -0.18
C ALA A 14 8.97 -5.44 -0.74
N PHE A 15 7.88 -5.80 -0.11
CA PHE A 15 6.97 -6.81 -0.64
C PHE A 15 5.51 -6.47 -0.34
N ASP A 16 4.63 -7.00 -1.13
CA ASP A 16 3.21 -7.06 -0.83
C ASP A 16 2.73 -8.51 -0.73
N ALA A 17 1.73 -8.71 0.11
CA ALA A 17 1.09 -9.99 0.34
C ALA A 17 -0.40 -9.77 0.58
N CYS A 18 -1.25 -10.65 0.07
CA CYS A 18 -2.70 -10.52 0.19
C CYS A 18 -3.14 -10.49 1.67
N GLU A 19 -2.76 -11.49 2.46
CA GLU A 19 -2.88 -11.49 3.91
C GLU A 19 -1.58 -11.03 4.55
N ILE A 20 -1.67 -10.07 5.47
CA ILE A 20 -0.50 -9.59 6.19
C ILE A 20 0.11 -10.73 7.04
N PRO A 21 1.42 -10.98 6.98
CA PRO A 21 2.06 -11.99 7.82
C PRO A 21 1.92 -11.68 9.31
N SER A 22 2.08 -12.68 10.15
CA SER A 22 2.08 -12.48 11.61
C SER A 22 3.26 -11.61 12.08
N LEU A 23 3.14 -11.01 13.26
CA LEU A 23 4.22 -10.24 13.88
C LEU A 23 5.51 -11.05 14.01
N ALA A 24 5.41 -12.35 14.34
CA ALA A 24 6.56 -13.23 14.45
C ALA A 24 7.22 -13.49 13.09
N GLN A 25 6.44 -13.73 12.05
CA GLN A 25 6.94 -13.90 10.68
C GLN A 25 7.64 -12.64 10.19
N LEU A 26 7.04 -11.47 10.39
CA LEU A 26 7.65 -10.19 10.00
C LEU A 26 8.92 -9.89 10.78
N ASN A 27 8.97 -10.17 12.10
CA ASN A 27 10.17 -10.00 12.88
C ASN A 27 11.32 -10.90 12.38
N ASN A 28 11.01 -12.15 12.05
CA ASN A 28 11.97 -13.09 11.46
C ASN A 28 12.47 -12.57 10.10
N TRP A 29 11.58 -12.18 9.22
CA TRP A 29 11.94 -11.67 7.90
C TRP A 29 12.73 -10.37 7.95
N PHE A 30 12.43 -9.48 8.89
CA PHE A 30 13.20 -8.26 9.07
C PHE A 30 14.68 -8.55 9.37
N GLN A 31 14.94 -9.62 10.11
CA GLN A 31 16.31 -10.01 10.48
C GLN A 31 17.05 -10.81 9.39
N HIS A 32 16.35 -11.58 8.57
CA HIS A 32 16.95 -12.56 7.68
C HIS A 32 16.71 -12.31 6.18
N SER A 33 15.82 -11.41 5.81
CA SER A 33 15.52 -11.09 4.40
C SER A 33 16.10 -9.75 3.96
N PRO A 34 16.14 -9.46 2.66
CA PRO A 34 16.52 -8.15 2.14
C PRO A 34 15.41 -7.10 2.27
N TYR A 35 14.19 -7.49 2.61
CA TYR A 35 13.02 -6.65 2.64
C TYR A 35 12.96 -5.78 3.88
N ARG A 36 12.60 -4.49 3.71
CA ARG A 36 12.42 -3.53 4.81
C ARG A 36 11.13 -2.72 4.67
N GLY A 37 10.39 -2.91 3.57
CA GLY A 37 9.08 -2.34 3.33
C GLY A 37 8.02 -3.43 3.16
N VAL A 38 6.81 -3.18 3.64
CA VAL A 38 5.67 -4.09 3.52
C VAL A 38 4.41 -3.28 3.25
N ASN A 39 3.55 -3.76 2.32
CA ASN A 39 2.27 -3.12 2.10
C ASN A 39 1.26 -3.47 3.19
N LEU A 40 0.30 -2.56 3.38
CA LEU A 40 -0.86 -2.74 4.23
C LEU A 40 -2.11 -2.54 3.38
N TYR A 41 -2.85 -3.59 3.06
CA TYR A 41 -4.17 -3.47 2.45
C TYR A 41 -5.18 -2.99 3.49
N ILE A 42 -5.25 -1.66 3.68
CA ILE A 42 -6.02 -1.05 4.76
C ILE A 42 -7.53 -1.13 4.56
N GLY A 43 -8.00 -1.30 3.33
CA GLY A 43 -9.41 -1.43 3.01
C GLY A 43 -9.71 -1.29 1.54
N GLY A 44 -10.98 -1.02 1.25
CA GLY A 44 -11.55 -0.87 -0.08
C GLY A 44 -12.51 -2.00 -0.44
N ILE A 45 -13.51 -1.67 -1.26
CA ILE A 45 -14.59 -2.60 -1.60
C ILE A 45 -14.11 -3.80 -2.41
N SER A 46 -13.01 -3.66 -3.15
CA SER A 46 -12.45 -4.74 -3.98
C SER A 46 -11.31 -5.50 -3.30
N ARG A 47 -11.01 -5.21 -2.03
CA ARG A 47 -10.00 -5.95 -1.28
C ARG A 47 -10.38 -7.43 -1.14
N LEU A 48 -9.48 -8.33 -1.55
CA LEU A 48 -9.74 -9.78 -1.55
C LEU A 48 -9.56 -10.42 -0.17
N CYS A 49 -8.42 -10.19 0.46
CA CYS A 49 -8.07 -10.84 1.73
C CYS A 49 -8.58 -10.03 2.91
N ALA A 50 -9.02 -10.71 3.97
CA ALA A 50 -9.69 -10.07 5.10
C ALA A 50 -8.75 -9.20 5.94
N ASN A 51 -7.48 -9.61 6.06
CA ASN A 51 -6.48 -8.94 6.91
C ASN A 51 -7.01 -8.67 8.33
N SER A 52 -7.62 -9.70 8.94
CA SER A 52 -8.28 -9.59 10.24
C SER A 52 -7.33 -9.22 11.39
N ASN A 53 -6.03 -9.49 11.22
CA ASN A 53 -5.00 -9.13 12.19
C ASN A 53 -4.57 -7.66 12.09
N LEU A 54 -4.95 -6.97 11.00
CA LEU A 54 -4.55 -5.60 10.76
C LEU A 54 -5.36 -4.64 11.63
N ASN A 55 -4.68 -4.00 12.57
CA ASN A 55 -5.22 -2.98 13.46
C ASN A 55 -4.10 -2.04 13.91
N GLU A 56 -4.43 -0.96 14.61
CA GLU A 56 -3.45 0.02 15.08
C GLU A 56 -2.33 -0.59 15.91
N ALA A 57 -2.65 -1.51 16.81
CA ALA A 57 -1.66 -2.17 17.69
C ALA A 57 -0.67 -3.01 16.87
N TYR A 58 -1.16 -3.76 15.89
CA TYR A 58 -0.33 -4.53 14.96
C TYR A 58 0.58 -3.62 14.14
N ILE A 59 0.04 -2.55 13.56
CA ILE A 59 0.80 -1.57 12.76
C ILE A 59 1.88 -0.91 13.60
N THR A 60 1.56 -0.51 14.83
CA THR A 60 2.52 0.06 15.76
C THR A 60 3.68 -0.90 16.03
N GLU A 61 3.37 -2.20 16.20
CA GLU A 61 4.41 -3.19 16.48
C GLU A 61 5.32 -3.47 15.30
N ILE A 62 4.81 -3.59 14.07
CA ILE A 62 5.67 -3.75 12.91
C ILE A 62 6.51 -2.51 12.62
N ALA A 63 5.99 -1.31 12.91
CA ALA A 63 6.77 -0.09 12.86
C ALA A 63 7.92 -0.09 13.88
N ARG A 64 7.71 -0.63 15.09
CA ARG A 64 8.77 -0.83 16.08
C ARG A 64 9.83 -1.82 15.61
N GLN A 65 9.44 -2.85 14.86
CA GLN A 65 10.39 -3.76 14.23
C GLN A 65 11.27 -3.07 13.19
N GLY A 66 10.88 -1.90 12.69
CA GLY A 66 11.60 -1.10 11.72
C GLY A 66 11.04 -1.11 10.30
N TRP A 67 9.91 -1.79 10.07
CA TRP A 67 9.28 -1.84 8.75
C TRP A 67 8.84 -0.47 8.27
N ARG A 68 9.12 -0.17 7.00
CA ARG A 68 8.47 0.89 6.23
C ARG A 68 7.13 0.35 5.74
N LEU A 69 6.09 1.20 5.76
CA LEU A 69 4.73 0.77 5.48
C LEU A 69 4.22 1.41 4.20
N ILE A 70 3.51 0.62 3.39
CA ILE A 70 2.91 1.06 2.12
C ILE A 70 1.40 0.88 2.23
N PRO A 71 0.66 1.84 2.83
CA PRO A 71 -0.79 1.75 2.92
C PRO A 71 -1.42 1.72 1.53
N THR A 72 -2.34 0.78 1.33
CA THR A 72 -2.95 0.49 0.03
C THR A 72 -4.47 0.41 0.16
N TRP A 73 -5.17 1.13 -0.71
CA TRP A 73 -6.63 1.13 -0.78
C TRP A 73 -7.10 0.47 -2.08
N VAL A 74 -7.81 -0.67 -1.97
CA VAL A 74 -8.36 -1.40 -3.11
C VAL A 74 -9.80 -0.99 -3.31
N GLY A 75 -10.00 0.15 -3.96
CA GLY A 75 -11.31 0.74 -4.19
C GLY A 75 -12.06 0.13 -5.36
N HIS A 76 -13.02 0.89 -5.92
CA HIS A 76 -13.70 0.52 -7.15
C HIS A 76 -12.69 0.40 -8.30
N GLN A 77 -13.03 -0.42 -9.28
CA GLN A 77 -12.13 -0.74 -10.40
C GLN A 77 -12.67 -0.21 -11.74
N PRO A 78 -11.82 -0.13 -12.79
CA PRO A 78 -12.24 0.38 -14.09
C PRO A 78 -13.43 -0.37 -14.68
N PRO A 79 -14.38 0.34 -15.34
CA PRO A 79 -15.65 -0.25 -15.78
C PRO A 79 -15.50 -1.26 -16.93
N CYS A 80 -14.39 -1.25 -17.66
CA CYS A 80 -14.12 -2.23 -18.72
C CYS A 80 -13.34 -3.46 -18.22
N THR A 81 -13.36 -3.74 -16.94
CA THR A 81 -12.78 -4.93 -16.33
C THR A 81 -13.88 -5.91 -15.89
N SER A 82 -13.47 -7.11 -15.47
CA SER A 82 -14.37 -8.10 -14.89
C SER A 82 -14.53 -8.01 -13.38
N PHE A 83 -13.99 -6.97 -12.74
CA PHE A 83 -14.12 -6.78 -11.31
C PHE A 83 -15.56 -6.55 -10.88
N LYS A 84 -15.91 -7.07 -9.71
CA LYS A 84 -17.29 -7.05 -9.19
C LYS A 84 -17.82 -5.65 -8.87
N TYR A 85 -16.93 -4.73 -8.55
CA TYR A 85 -17.27 -3.39 -8.08
C TYR A 85 -16.61 -2.31 -8.96
N PRO A 86 -17.08 -2.13 -10.21
CA PRO A 86 -16.56 -1.08 -11.07
C PRO A 86 -17.11 0.31 -10.65
N PHE A 87 -16.37 1.36 -10.94
CA PHE A 87 -16.95 2.69 -11.01
C PHE A 87 -17.65 2.91 -12.35
N PRO A 88 -18.57 3.91 -12.46
CA PRO A 88 -19.32 4.15 -13.70
C PRO A 88 -18.45 4.62 -14.86
N TYR A 89 -18.97 4.46 -16.10
CA TYR A 89 -18.38 5.07 -17.30
C TYR A 89 -18.56 6.58 -17.36
N ASP A 90 -19.62 7.12 -16.74
CA ASP A 90 -19.84 8.55 -16.67
C ASP A 90 -18.70 9.25 -15.93
N VAL A 91 -18.10 10.27 -16.55
CA VAL A 91 -16.89 10.90 -16.02
C VAL A 91 -17.14 11.71 -14.75
N ASP A 92 -18.32 12.30 -14.61
CA ASP A 92 -18.66 13.08 -13.43
C ASP A 92 -18.93 12.14 -12.24
N GLU A 93 -19.68 11.06 -12.47
CA GLU A 93 -19.90 10.03 -11.46
C GLU A 93 -18.59 9.32 -11.08
N ALA A 94 -17.74 8.99 -12.06
CA ALA A 94 -16.43 8.37 -11.79
C ALA A 94 -15.54 9.27 -10.93
N PHE A 95 -15.57 10.58 -11.16
CA PHE A 95 -14.88 11.55 -10.31
C PHE A 95 -15.38 11.50 -8.87
N GLU A 96 -16.70 11.49 -8.66
CA GLU A 96 -17.31 11.39 -7.33
C GLU A 96 -16.97 10.06 -6.64
N TYR A 97 -16.87 8.96 -7.38
CA TYR A 97 -16.37 7.69 -6.84
C TYR A 97 -14.94 7.82 -6.33
N GLY A 98 -14.09 8.56 -7.04
CA GLY A 98 -12.72 8.86 -6.61
C GLY A 98 -12.69 9.65 -5.30
N VAL A 99 -13.51 10.69 -5.19
CA VAL A 99 -13.67 11.51 -3.97
C VAL A 99 -14.13 10.65 -2.79
N ASN A 100 -15.14 9.81 -3.00
CA ASN A 100 -15.70 8.95 -1.95
C ASN A 100 -14.69 7.90 -1.49
N ASN A 101 -13.91 7.31 -2.40
CA ASN A 101 -12.84 6.38 -2.03
C ASN A 101 -11.74 7.07 -1.21
N ALA A 102 -11.39 8.32 -1.53
CA ALA A 102 -10.45 9.10 -0.74
C ALA A 102 -10.94 9.35 0.68
N ASN A 103 -12.22 9.70 0.86
CA ASN A 103 -12.83 9.88 2.18
C ASN A 103 -12.79 8.59 3.00
N GLN A 104 -13.17 7.46 2.40
CA GLN A 104 -13.15 6.15 3.07
C GLN A 104 -11.74 5.71 3.44
N ALA A 105 -10.77 5.92 2.56
CA ALA A 105 -9.36 5.63 2.83
C ALA A 105 -8.83 6.48 3.98
N LYS A 106 -9.15 7.77 4.01
CA LYS A 106 -8.81 8.69 5.12
C LYS A 106 -9.34 8.17 6.44
N ASP A 107 -10.62 7.78 6.51
CA ASP A 107 -11.24 7.27 7.73
C ASP A 107 -10.55 5.99 8.24
N ARG A 108 -10.14 5.12 7.31
CA ARG A 108 -9.39 3.92 7.64
C ARG A 108 -7.97 4.23 8.12
N MET A 109 -7.28 5.17 7.48
CA MET A 109 -5.96 5.63 7.91
C MET A 109 -6.01 6.23 9.32
N GLU A 110 -7.05 7.00 9.63
CA GLU A 110 -7.27 7.55 10.97
C GLU A 110 -7.47 6.45 12.02
N THR A 111 -8.33 5.47 11.71
CA THR A 111 -8.58 4.30 12.58
C THR A 111 -7.30 3.51 12.87
N PHE A 112 -6.38 3.44 11.93
CA PHE A 112 -5.12 2.70 12.04
C PHE A 112 -3.94 3.52 12.57
N GLY A 113 -4.17 4.77 12.98
CA GLY A 113 -3.10 5.63 13.50
C GLY A 113 -2.05 6.04 12.46
N LEU A 114 -2.43 6.11 11.18
CA LEU A 114 -1.55 6.43 10.06
C LEU A 114 -1.54 7.92 9.71
N LEU A 115 -2.30 8.74 10.39
CA LEU A 115 -2.35 10.20 10.21
C LEU A 115 -1.72 10.92 11.39
N ASN A 116 -1.33 12.17 11.16
CA ASN A 116 -0.94 13.07 12.23
C ASN A 116 -2.14 13.41 13.14
N SER A 117 -1.88 14.00 14.29
CA SER A 117 -2.92 14.36 15.28
C SER A 117 -3.96 15.35 14.76
N ASP A 118 -3.63 16.11 13.71
CA ASP A 118 -4.54 17.02 13.01
C ASP A 118 -5.36 16.35 11.89
N GLY A 119 -5.23 15.03 11.75
CA GLY A 119 -5.92 14.24 10.72
C GLY A 119 -5.31 14.36 9.32
N ARG A 120 -4.12 14.91 9.18
CA ARG A 120 -3.40 15.16 7.92
C ARG A 120 -2.12 14.32 7.85
N GLY A 121 -1.43 14.41 6.72
CA GLY A 121 -0.18 13.68 6.50
C GLY A 121 -0.40 12.24 6.04
N GLY A 122 0.69 11.49 5.94
CA GLY A 122 0.66 10.12 5.45
C GLY A 122 0.58 9.99 3.93
N VAL A 123 0.76 8.76 3.46
CA VAL A 123 0.61 8.37 2.06
C VAL A 123 -0.25 7.12 1.96
N VAL A 124 -1.09 7.05 0.95
CA VAL A 124 -1.86 5.87 0.61
C VAL A 124 -1.91 5.69 -0.90
N TYR A 125 -1.69 4.47 -1.35
CA TYR A 125 -1.71 4.08 -2.76
C TYR A 125 -3.09 3.54 -3.12
N LEU A 126 -3.76 4.20 -4.08
CA LEU A 126 -4.98 3.69 -4.68
C LEU A 126 -4.63 2.58 -5.66
N ASP A 127 -5.15 1.39 -5.42
CA ASP A 127 -4.97 0.24 -6.30
C ASP A 127 -5.95 0.31 -7.47
N VAL A 128 -5.42 0.52 -8.68
CA VAL A 128 -6.16 0.49 -9.94
C VAL A 128 -5.58 -0.61 -10.80
N GLU A 129 -6.33 -1.67 -10.95
CA GLU A 129 -5.94 -2.84 -11.73
C GLU A 129 -5.93 -2.57 -13.24
N SER A 130 -5.25 -3.44 -13.97
CA SER A 130 -5.08 -3.29 -15.41
C SER A 130 -6.42 -3.25 -16.15
N PHE A 131 -6.54 -2.33 -17.09
CA PHE A 131 -7.72 -2.13 -17.93
C PHE A 131 -7.35 -1.91 -19.40
N ASN A 132 -8.33 -2.04 -20.28
CA ASN A 132 -8.13 -1.89 -21.71
C ASN A 132 -7.99 -0.42 -22.11
N THR A 133 -6.78 0.03 -22.43
CA THR A 133 -6.50 1.40 -22.85
C THR A 133 -6.95 1.73 -24.29
N SER A 134 -7.43 0.74 -25.05
CA SER A 134 -8.07 1.00 -26.35
C SER A 134 -9.55 1.36 -26.21
N ASN A 135 -10.14 1.18 -25.03
CA ASN A 135 -11.50 1.63 -24.71
C ASN A 135 -11.44 3.08 -24.20
N GLU A 136 -11.68 4.02 -25.08
CA GLU A 136 -11.56 5.46 -24.78
C GLU A 136 -12.50 5.90 -23.64
N ALA A 137 -13.71 5.34 -23.57
CA ALA A 137 -14.66 5.66 -22.51
C ALA A 137 -14.15 5.15 -21.15
N CYS A 138 -13.56 3.96 -21.11
CA CYS A 138 -12.93 3.43 -19.90
C CYS A 138 -11.73 4.27 -19.45
N VAL A 139 -10.90 4.71 -20.40
CA VAL A 139 -9.77 5.61 -20.13
C VAL A 139 -10.26 6.92 -19.53
N ALA A 140 -11.29 7.54 -20.14
CA ALA A 140 -11.84 8.80 -19.67
C ALA A 140 -12.41 8.67 -18.23
N ALA A 141 -13.19 7.63 -17.96
CA ALA A 141 -13.74 7.36 -16.64
C ALA A 141 -12.63 7.08 -15.61
N THR A 142 -11.62 6.30 -15.96
CA THR A 142 -10.50 5.98 -15.06
C THR A 142 -9.68 7.24 -14.73
N ARG A 143 -9.42 8.08 -15.72
CA ARG A 143 -8.77 9.38 -15.50
C ARG A 143 -9.59 10.27 -14.55
N ALA A 144 -10.90 10.32 -14.71
CA ALA A 144 -11.79 11.07 -13.84
C ALA A 144 -11.81 10.54 -12.40
N TYR A 145 -11.87 9.22 -12.23
CA TYR A 145 -11.79 8.55 -10.93
C TYR A 145 -10.49 8.88 -10.20
N ILE A 146 -9.34 8.78 -10.88
CA ILE A 146 -8.04 9.12 -10.30
C ILE A 146 -7.96 10.62 -9.97
N ARG A 147 -8.52 11.49 -10.80
CA ARG A 147 -8.59 12.93 -10.51
C ARG A 147 -9.42 13.22 -9.25
N GLY A 148 -10.56 12.58 -9.10
CA GLY A 148 -11.39 12.69 -7.89
C GLY A 148 -10.63 12.28 -6.64
N TRP A 149 -9.96 11.15 -6.68
CA TRP A 149 -9.06 10.68 -5.62
C TRP A 149 -7.96 11.69 -5.29
N THR A 150 -7.19 12.13 -6.28
CA THR A 150 -6.06 13.04 -6.08
C THR A 150 -6.52 14.42 -5.57
N THR A 151 -7.60 14.95 -6.12
CA THR A 151 -8.20 16.23 -5.69
C THR A 151 -8.57 16.15 -4.20
N ARG A 152 -9.33 15.11 -3.83
CA ARG A 152 -9.80 14.98 -2.46
C ARG A 152 -8.67 14.72 -1.47
N MET A 153 -7.71 13.89 -1.81
CA MET A 153 -6.54 13.63 -0.97
C MET A 153 -5.72 14.92 -0.73
N ASN A 154 -5.56 15.76 -1.75
CA ASN A 154 -4.90 17.06 -1.58
C ASN A 154 -5.66 17.96 -0.60
N GLU A 155 -6.99 18.02 -0.69
CA GLU A 155 -7.82 18.78 0.27
C GLU A 155 -7.68 18.24 1.69
N LEU A 156 -7.60 16.92 1.85
CA LEU A 156 -7.41 16.25 3.14
C LEU A 156 -5.98 16.37 3.68
N GLY A 157 -5.03 16.86 2.86
CA GLY A 157 -3.63 16.97 3.24
C GLY A 157 -2.92 15.63 3.37
N ILE A 158 -3.37 14.63 2.59
CA ILE A 158 -2.81 13.28 2.53
C ILE A 158 -2.21 13.08 1.14
N MET A 159 -1.07 12.41 1.04
CA MET A 159 -0.50 12.04 -0.25
C MET A 159 -1.29 10.86 -0.86
N GLY A 160 -2.17 11.17 -1.79
CA GLY A 160 -2.95 10.17 -2.55
C GLY A 160 -2.15 9.69 -3.76
N ALA A 161 -1.38 8.64 -3.59
CA ALA A 161 -0.59 8.02 -4.64
C ALA A 161 -1.39 6.92 -5.39
N LEU A 162 -0.79 6.30 -6.39
CA LEU A 162 -1.48 5.37 -7.28
C LEU A 162 -0.65 4.11 -7.52
N TYR A 163 -1.25 2.93 -7.36
CA TYR A 163 -0.75 1.67 -7.93
C TYR A 163 -1.44 1.40 -9.25
N ALA A 164 -0.67 1.15 -10.30
CA ALA A 164 -1.16 0.74 -11.61
C ALA A 164 -0.05 0.10 -12.46
N SER A 165 -0.43 -0.59 -13.54
CA SER A 165 0.55 -1.11 -14.50
C SER A 165 1.27 0.01 -15.24
N SER A 166 2.53 -0.23 -15.60
CA SER A 166 3.34 0.72 -16.41
C SER A 166 2.66 1.06 -17.75
N ILE A 167 2.00 0.08 -18.36
CA ILE A 167 1.24 0.27 -19.61
C ILE A 167 0.09 1.25 -19.41
N ASN A 168 -0.71 1.06 -18.35
CA ASN A 168 -1.85 1.93 -18.07
C ASN A 168 -1.41 3.34 -17.69
N LEU A 169 -0.37 3.48 -16.87
CA LEU A 169 0.19 4.78 -16.51
C LEU A 169 0.60 5.59 -17.75
N ASN A 170 1.23 4.94 -18.71
CA ASN A 170 1.69 5.59 -19.95
C ASN A 170 0.56 5.79 -20.96
N LYS A 171 -0.15 4.72 -21.37
CA LYS A 171 -1.14 4.79 -22.44
C LYS A 171 -2.39 5.58 -22.07
N ALA A 172 -2.84 5.53 -20.82
CA ALA A 172 -3.91 6.37 -20.33
C ALA A 172 -3.45 7.79 -19.95
N LYS A 173 -2.18 8.10 -20.15
CA LYS A 173 -1.57 9.43 -19.90
C LYS A 173 -1.85 9.91 -18.46
N ILE A 174 -1.71 9.03 -17.49
CA ILE A 174 -1.92 9.38 -16.07
C ILE A 174 -0.90 10.44 -15.62
N TYR A 175 0.27 10.45 -16.21
CA TYR A 175 1.35 11.41 -15.93
C TYR A 175 0.97 12.88 -16.17
N ASN A 176 -0.08 13.16 -16.96
CA ASN A 176 -0.50 14.52 -17.26
C ASN A 176 -1.83 14.93 -16.62
N LEU A 177 -2.27 14.21 -15.58
CA LEU A 177 -3.47 14.59 -14.83
C LEU A 177 -3.24 15.90 -14.05
N SER A 178 -4.33 16.66 -13.90
CA SER A 178 -4.36 17.84 -13.04
C SER A 178 -5.56 17.70 -12.07
N PRO A 179 -5.33 17.71 -10.74
CA PRO A 179 -4.03 17.77 -10.08
C PRO A 179 -3.16 16.55 -10.39
N ALA A 180 -1.84 16.73 -10.30
CA ALA A 180 -0.89 15.67 -10.61
C ALA A 180 -0.91 14.56 -9.55
N VAL A 181 -0.81 13.31 -9.98
CA VAL A 181 -0.57 12.16 -9.10
C VAL A 181 0.84 12.29 -8.52
N PRO A 182 1.01 12.34 -7.18
CA PRO A 182 2.30 12.72 -6.57
C PRO A 182 3.35 11.61 -6.62
N ALA A 183 2.94 10.36 -6.66
CA ALA A 183 3.82 9.20 -6.70
C ALA A 183 3.08 7.97 -7.25
N VAL A 184 3.82 7.01 -7.76
CA VAL A 184 3.27 5.78 -8.34
C VAL A 184 3.96 4.53 -7.82
N TRP A 185 3.18 3.48 -7.65
CA TRP A 185 3.62 2.11 -7.44
C TRP A 185 3.32 1.32 -8.70
N ILE A 186 4.35 0.96 -9.44
CA ILE A 186 4.27 0.50 -10.81
C ILE A 186 4.30 -1.02 -10.86
N ALA A 187 3.28 -1.64 -11.42
CA ALA A 187 3.32 -3.06 -11.76
C ALA A 187 3.96 -3.24 -13.16
N GLU A 188 5.13 -3.84 -13.17
CA GLU A 188 5.78 -4.32 -14.38
C GLU A 188 6.64 -5.53 -14.07
N TRP A 189 6.07 -6.72 -14.33
CA TRP A 189 6.69 -8.01 -14.06
C TRP A 189 7.55 -8.43 -15.25
N ASN A 190 8.84 -8.29 -15.11
CA ASN A 190 9.81 -8.75 -16.10
C ASN A 190 10.87 -9.68 -15.49
N ILE A 191 10.69 -10.08 -14.24
CA ILE A 191 11.59 -10.91 -13.48
C ILE A 191 10.84 -12.19 -13.11
N ALA A 192 11.24 -13.31 -13.70
CA ALA A 192 10.63 -14.62 -13.45
C ALA A 192 10.94 -15.17 -12.04
N ARG A 193 12.01 -14.66 -11.41
CA ARG A 193 12.44 -15.06 -10.07
C ARG A 193 11.74 -14.22 -9.00
N GLY A 194 11.84 -14.64 -7.76
CA GLY A 194 11.54 -13.84 -6.59
C GLY A 194 12.52 -12.68 -6.40
N PHE A 195 13.12 -12.56 -5.25
CA PHE A 195 14.08 -11.51 -4.92
C PHE A 195 15.13 -11.27 -6.01
N ASN A 196 15.25 -10.01 -6.42
CA ASN A 196 16.30 -9.54 -7.34
C ASN A 196 16.97 -8.27 -6.77
N PRO A 197 18.26 -8.34 -6.39
CA PRO A 197 18.98 -7.19 -5.84
C PRO A 197 19.18 -6.06 -6.84
N ASP A 198 19.11 -6.36 -8.15
CA ASP A 198 19.32 -5.40 -9.25
C ASP A 198 18.01 -4.80 -9.78
N ALA A 199 16.87 -5.12 -9.15
CA ALA A 199 15.59 -4.54 -9.55
C ALA A 199 15.61 -3.02 -9.38
N SER A 200 15.11 -2.31 -10.41
CA SER A 200 15.06 -0.86 -10.47
C SER A 200 13.64 -0.37 -10.70
N VAL A 201 13.33 0.83 -10.24
CA VAL A 201 12.09 1.56 -10.56
C VAL A 201 12.20 2.31 -11.89
N TYR A 202 13.39 2.36 -12.48
CA TYR A 202 13.68 3.02 -13.74
C TYR A 202 13.99 2.01 -14.85
N ASP A 203 14.17 2.51 -16.07
CA ASP A 203 14.45 1.72 -17.27
C ASP A 203 13.38 0.66 -17.55
N LEU A 204 12.13 1.03 -17.30
CA LEU A 204 10.97 0.18 -17.51
C LEU A 204 10.64 0.12 -19.02
N ARG A 205 10.11 -1.04 -19.46
CA ARG A 205 9.75 -1.24 -20.87
C ARG A 205 8.64 -0.29 -21.34
N HIS A 206 7.69 0.03 -20.47
CA HIS A 206 6.46 0.70 -20.85
C HIS A 206 6.26 2.08 -20.24
N LEU A 207 7.18 2.54 -19.39
CA LEU A 207 7.08 3.85 -18.74
C LEU A 207 8.42 4.58 -18.80
N PRO A 208 8.50 5.72 -19.52
CA PRO A 208 9.72 6.54 -19.57
C PRO A 208 10.18 7.02 -18.19
N ASN A 209 11.49 7.23 -18.06
CA ASN A 209 12.08 7.69 -16.80
C ASN A 209 11.69 9.13 -16.42
N ASP A 210 11.29 9.95 -17.39
CA ASP A 210 10.93 11.36 -17.19
C ASP A 210 9.68 11.57 -16.33
N TYR A 211 8.79 10.57 -16.27
CA TYR A 211 7.58 10.63 -15.47
C TYR A 211 7.85 10.14 -14.06
N TRP A 212 7.39 10.89 -13.05
CA TRP A 212 7.64 10.60 -11.63
C TRP A 212 9.12 10.35 -11.32
N TYR A 213 9.99 11.18 -11.87
CA TYR A 213 11.42 11.25 -11.56
C TYR A 213 11.67 12.43 -10.62
N SER A 214 12.41 12.32 -9.54
CA SER A 214 12.97 11.16 -8.83
C SER A 214 12.28 11.00 -7.49
N GLU A 215 12.51 9.87 -6.79
CA GLU A 215 11.95 9.63 -5.45
C GLU A 215 10.42 9.59 -5.41
N GLN A 216 9.79 9.23 -6.54
CA GLN A 216 8.34 9.17 -6.70
C GLN A 216 7.84 7.81 -7.18
N ARG A 217 8.69 6.76 -7.14
CA ARG A 217 8.35 5.44 -7.68
C ARG A 217 8.56 4.31 -6.70
N LEU A 218 7.59 3.41 -6.65
CA LEU A 218 7.75 2.02 -6.21
C LEU A 218 7.51 1.13 -7.42
N ARG A 219 8.04 -0.10 -7.41
CA ARG A 219 7.77 -1.08 -8.46
C ARG A 219 7.59 -2.47 -7.91
N GLN A 220 6.48 -3.11 -8.29
CA GLN A 220 6.26 -4.54 -8.18
C GLN A 220 6.88 -5.19 -9.41
N TYR A 221 8.02 -5.88 -9.23
CA TYR A 221 8.81 -6.39 -10.34
C TYR A 221 8.57 -7.87 -10.64
N SER A 222 7.88 -8.56 -9.76
CA SER A 222 7.49 -9.98 -9.88
C SER A 222 6.27 -10.21 -8.99
N GLY A 223 5.67 -11.39 -9.07
CA GLY A 223 4.51 -11.72 -8.25
C GLY A 223 4.34 -13.22 -8.04
N GLU A 224 3.52 -13.57 -7.05
CA GLU A 224 3.15 -14.94 -6.70
C GLU A 224 4.39 -15.81 -6.42
N LYS A 225 5.30 -15.32 -5.58
CA LYS A 225 6.54 -16.01 -5.23
C LYS A 225 6.53 -16.48 -3.79
N TYR A 226 6.79 -17.78 -3.61
CA TYR A 226 7.11 -18.32 -2.29
C TYR A 226 8.58 -18.10 -2.00
N GLU A 227 8.89 -17.30 -0.99
CA GLU A 227 10.26 -17.07 -0.54
C GLU A 227 10.43 -17.52 0.90
N THR A 228 11.61 -18.06 1.20
CA THR A 228 11.95 -18.55 2.53
C THR A 228 13.14 -17.78 3.07
N TRP A 229 12.94 -17.06 4.16
CA TRP A 229 13.99 -16.33 4.86
C TRP A 229 13.94 -16.68 6.35
N GLY A 230 15.12 -17.01 6.93
CA GLY A 230 15.21 -17.43 8.33
C GLY A 230 14.33 -18.63 8.68
N GLY A 231 14.07 -19.53 7.70
CA GLY A 231 13.22 -20.70 7.87
C GLY A 231 11.72 -20.42 7.80
N VAL A 232 11.29 -19.20 7.51
CA VAL A 232 9.88 -18.79 7.36
C VAL A 232 9.57 -18.55 5.89
N THR A 233 8.58 -19.27 5.36
CA THR A 233 8.11 -19.13 3.99
C THR A 233 6.85 -18.27 3.93
N ILE A 234 6.86 -17.26 3.05
CA ILE A 234 5.70 -16.40 2.77
C ILE A 234 5.52 -16.29 1.26
N GLU A 235 4.27 -16.31 0.79
CA GLU A 235 3.93 -15.97 -0.60
C GLU A 235 3.83 -14.46 -0.72
N ILE A 236 4.61 -13.89 -1.64
CA ILE A 236 4.75 -12.45 -1.82
C ILE A 236 4.81 -12.03 -3.27
N ASP A 237 4.55 -10.75 -3.49
CA ASP A 237 4.94 -10.04 -4.69
C ASP A 237 6.13 -9.13 -4.34
N PRO A 238 7.34 -9.41 -4.90
CA PRO A 238 8.52 -8.62 -4.61
C PRO A 238 8.47 -7.23 -5.23
N ASN A 239 8.93 -6.24 -4.46
CA ASN A 239 8.99 -4.84 -4.85
C ASN A 239 10.37 -4.21 -4.61
N VAL A 240 10.65 -3.15 -5.35
CA VAL A 240 11.73 -2.21 -5.09
C VAL A 240 11.15 -0.81 -4.98
N ALA A 241 11.68 -0.01 -4.09
CA ALA A 241 11.24 1.34 -3.82
C ALA A 241 12.34 2.37 -4.10
N ASP A 242 11.95 3.51 -4.64
CA ASP A 242 12.61 4.80 -4.62
C ASP A 242 11.49 5.86 -4.58
N GLY A 243 10.82 5.93 -3.44
CA GLY A 243 9.63 6.75 -3.34
C GLY A 243 9.01 6.79 -1.94
N PRO A 244 7.87 7.49 -1.82
CA PRO A 244 7.25 7.78 -0.54
C PRO A 244 6.58 6.55 0.07
N VAL A 245 6.86 6.35 1.36
CA VAL A 245 6.26 5.33 2.22
C VAL A 245 5.95 5.94 3.59
N MET A 246 5.20 5.22 4.41
CA MET A 246 5.01 5.58 5.81
C MET A 246 6.18 5.09 6.65
N ALA A 247 6.72 5.98 7.48
CA ALA A 247 7.60 5.63 8.58
C ALA A 247 6.98 6.20 9.86
N LEU A 248 6.47 5.33 10.73
CA LEU A 248 5.87 5.79 11.96
C LEU A 248 6.97 6.21 12.94
N THR A 249 6.86 7.46 13.43
CA THR A 249 7.73 8.02 14.47
C THR A 249 6.91 8.29 15.74
N ASN A 250 7.58 8.53 16.85
CA ASN A 250 6.94 8.79 18.15
C ASN A 250 5.96 7.67 18.57
N LEU A 251 6.39 6.44 18.35
CA LEU A 251 5.61 5.26 18.75
C LEU A 251 5.38 5.29 20.27
N PRO A 252 4.18 4.92 20.76
CA PRO A 252 3.95 4.80 22.19
C PRO A 252 4.92 3.75 22.79
N PRO A 253 5.33 3.89 24.05
CA PRO A 253 6.18 2.88 24.69
C PRO A 253 5.53 1.50 24.63
N SER A 254 6.35 0.46 24.47
CA SER A 254 5.86 -0.91 24.54
C SER A 254 5.16 -1.15 25.88
N ARG A 255 3.95 -1.69 25.82
CA ARG A 255 3.30 -2.11 27.06
C ARG A 255 4.14 -3.22 27.69
N PRO A 256 4.47 -3.14 29.00
CA PRO A 256 5.14 -4.25 29.65
C PRO A 256 4.26 -5.50 29.54
N VAL A 257 4.86 -6.60 29.16
CA VAL A 257 4.18 -7.90 29.20
C VAL A 257 3.95 -8.21 30.67
N VAL A 258 2.73 -8.05 31.17
CA VAL A 258 2.36 -8.51 32.49
C VAL A 258 2.26 -10.03 32.42
N SER A 259 3.30 -10.73 32.83
CA SER A 259 3.24 -12.17 33.04
C SER A 259 2.36 -12.41 34.25
N ILE A 260 1.11 -12.79 34.05
CA ILE A 260 0.27 -13.28 35.14
C ILE A 260 0.73 -14.71 35.39
N THR A 261 1.58 -14.88 36.39
CA THR A 261 1.85 -16.22 36.96
C THR A 261 0.63 -16.59 37.77
N LEU A 262 -0.20 -17.46 37.25
CA LEU A 262 -1.25 -18.10 38.05
C LEU A 262 -0.56 -19.03 39.03
N ASN A 263 -0.34 -18.56 40.26
CA ASN A 263 0.03 -19.41 41.35
C ASN A 263 -1.15 -20.34 41.62
N GLY A 264 -1.02 -21.60 41.21
CA GLY A 264 -1.97 -22.64 41.54
C GLY A 264 -2.08 -22.78 43.08
N GLN A 265 -3.21 -22.44 43.63
CA GLN A 265 -3.56 -22.88 44.97
C GLN A 265 -3.66 -24.40 44.94
N LYS A 266 -2.76 -25.03 45.66
CA LYS A 266 -2.91 -26.44 46.05
C LYS A 266 -4.16 -26.53 46.89
N GLY A 267 -5.10 -27.37 46.50
CA GLY A 267 -6.22 -27.75 47.33
C GLY A 267 -5.74 -28.34 48.65
N LEU A 268 -6.34 -27.89 49.70
CA LEU A 268 -6.27 -28.58 51.00
C LEU A 268 -7.24 -29.76 50.88
N ASP A 269 -6.68 -30.95 50.93
CA ASP A 269 -7.42 -32.15 51.35
C ASP A 269 -7.73 -32.04 52.85
N ASP A 270 -9.00 -32.21 53.19
CA ASP A 270 -9.50 -32.86 54.37
C ASP A 270 -10.89 -33.44 54.10
#